data_2f9c9e48784b6e0cfc6e54c0a7f71f7c
#
_entry.id   2f9c9e48784b6e0cfc6e54c0a7f71f7c
#
_cell.length_a   1.000
_cell.length_b   1.000
_cell.length_c   1.000
_cell.angle_alpha   90.00
_cell.angle_beta   90.00
_cell.angle_gamma   90.00
#
_symmetry.space_group_name_H-M   'P 1'
#
loop_
_entity.id
_entity.type
_entity.pdbx_description
1 polymer ?
#
loop_
_entity_poly.entity_id
_entity_poly.type
_entity_poly.pdbx_seq_one_letter_code
_entity_poly.pdbx_strand_id
1 'polypeptide(L)'
;MGRFETTRRAFLRGGAAASALLLGAPGLIRRAGAQEADLEPYRSAKIDWRQAAGETITVAVIPASYFDNLIALAPQFQALTGIDVRFEKIPPAQIRQKCVIDLTSKTGTYATHAADPMYYALYAANKWVEPLDRYIGDASLTDAAWFKLDDIIPAWRAANTVDGKLLGVPYDGEVTLQVMRKDLYEAKGLRPAEDFEEFARNAAALHDPDNRVWGAALRGLAGAGQNVYIYSSIFRAFGGDWMKGGRITVNGPEAEAALNWYVEVMRKYAPSAARNWNWPDIADAFSQGTVATYVDAHSSASVTNNPEKSKVIGKVAYARWPKGPSGRRVTSIWNWGFPINAALPEKRRKATWLFIQWAASRETQARTAHLFPGPAKRSGVNRVSTWNDPAYIALMRKFGDNFVEATMASLQDDTDVDWRPRVPQWPAIGDTVATAVQAALSGQAGVKAALDDAQRRVEPMMRG
;
A
#
# COMPACT_ATOMS: atom_id res chain seq x y z
N MET A 1 32.05 -4.80 57.15
CA MET A 1 31.64 -3.78 58.14
C MET A 1 30.88 -2.70 57.37
N GLY A 2 29.64 -2.40 57.56
CA GLY A 2 28.64 -2.82 58.49
C GLY A 2 27.24 -2.83 57.79
N ARG A 3 26.45 -3.74 58.26
CA ARG A 3 25.02 -3.90 57.97
C ARG A 3 24.24 -2.68 58.53
N PHE A 4 23.12 -2.35 57.88
CA PHE A 4 21.90 -1.93 58.59
C PHE A 4 20.69 -2.50 57.89
N GLU A 5 20.04 -3.37 58.61
CA GLU A 5 18.67 -3.88 58.47
C GLU A 5 17.68 -2.90 59.11
N THR A 6 16.42 -3.22 58.86
CA THR A 6 15.15 -2.85 59.58
C THR A 6 14.44 -1.62 59.04
N THR A 7 13.12 -1.60 58.91
CA THR A 7 12.02 -2.43 59.49
C THR A 7 10.70 -2.11 58.75
N ARG A 8 9.90 -3.16 58.53
CA ARG A 8 8.45 -3.06 58.29
C ARG A 8 7.74 -2.62 59.59
N ARG A 9 6.76 -1.77 59.49
CA ARG A 9 5.47 -1.73 60.24
C ARG A 9 4.98 -0.32 60.52
N ALA A 10 3.67 -0.24 60.37
CA ALA A 10 2.71 0.72 60.95
C ALA A 10 2.45 2.00 60.15
N PHE A 11 1.28 2.05 59.51
CA PHE A 11 0.16 2.82 60.06
C PHE A 11 -1.16 2.40 59.38
N LEU A 12 -1.93 1.60 60.11
CA LEU A 12 -3.36 1.52 60.01
C LEU A 12 -3.95 2.46 61.05
N ARG A 13 -4.81 3.39 60.66
CA ARG A 13 -6.01 3.89 61.35
C ARG A 13 -6.27 5.35 60.99
N GLY A 14 -7.43 5.60 60.49
CA GLY A 14 -8.01 6.91 60.28
C GLY A 14 -9.19 6.83 59.31
N GLY A 15 -10.33 6.33 59.78
CA GLY A 15 -11.58 6.35 59.05
C GLY A 15 -12.27 7.68 59.12
N ALA A 16 -13.13 7.91 58.19
CA ALA A 16 -14.44 8.51 58.25
C ALA A 16 -14.72 9.54 57.14
N ALA A 17 -15.78 9.24 56.42
CA ALA A 17 -16.74 10.18 55.82
C ALA A 17 -16.19 11.21 54.83
N ALA A 18 -16.24 10.88 53.55
CA ALA A 18 -16.32 11.87 52.49
C ALA A 18 -17.67 11.70 51.76
N SER A 19 -18.55 12.62 52.00
CA SER A 19 -19.80 12.82 51.29
C SER A 19 -19.57 12.96 49.81
N ALA A 20 -20.28 12.16 49.02
CA ALA A 20 -20.29 12.24 47.56
C ALA A 20 -20.89 13.59 47.13
N LEU A 21 -20.04 14.51 46.73
CA LEU A 21 -20.41 15.61 45.84
C LEU A 21 -20.31 15.13 44.41
N LEU A 22 -21.44 14.74 43.85
CA LEU A 22 -21.68 14.61 42.42
C LEU A 22 -21.64 16.00 41.76
N LEU A 23 -20.46 16.54 41.59
CA LEU A 23 -20.23 17.62 40.64
C LEU A 23 -19.97 16.97 39.29
N GLY A 24 -21.02 16.92 38.45
CA GLY A 24 -20.94 16.48 37.08
C GLY A 24 -19.83 17.24 36.34
N ALA A 25 -18.78 16.55 35.98
CA ALA A 25 -17.67 17.13 35.25
C ALA A 25 -18.13 17.54 33.83
N PRO A 26 -18.13 18.85 33.49
CA PRO A 26 -18.57 19.34 32.19
C PRO A 26 -17.78 18.73 31.02
N GLY A 27 -16.60 18.17 31.31
CA GLY A 27 -15.74 17.52 30.31
C GLY A 27 -16.20 16.12 29.85
N LEU A 28 -16.95 15.37 30.67
CA LEU A 28 -17.48 14.05 30.31
C LEU A 28 -18.73 14.19 29.42
N ILE A 29 -19.58 15.15 29.67
CA ILE A 29 -20.77 15.45 28.86
C ILE A 29 -20.35 16.01 27.49
N ARG A 30 -19.33 16.88 27.42
CA ARG A 30 -18.77 17.36 26.17
C ARG A 30 -18.09 16.24 25.34
N ARG A 31 -17.40 15.28 25.97
CA ARG A 31 -16.81 14.14 25.28
C ARG A 31 -17.87 13.19 24.71
N ALA A 32 -18.92 12.89 25.46
CA ALA A 32 -20.02 12.05 25.01
C ALA A 32 -20.79 12.69 23.85
N GLY A 33 -21.12 13.97 23.92
CA GLY A 33 -21.81 14.70 22.85
C GLY A 33 -20.96 14.87 21.58
N ALA A 34 -19.65 15.11 21.73
CA ALA A 34 -18.72 15.14 20.59
C ALA A 34 -18.56 13.76 19.94
N GLN A 35 -18.53 12.69 20.75
CA GLN A 35 -18.45 11.32 20.26
C GLN A 35 -19.73 10.89 19.55
N GLU A 36 -20.91 11.34 20.00
CA GLU A 36 -22.19 11.10 19.32
C GLU A 36 -22.30 11.84 17.99
N ALA A 37 -21.92 13.11 17.95
CA ALA A 37 -21.89 13.89 16.71
C ALA A 37 -20.92 13.28 15.67
N ASP A 38 -19.85 12.67 16.12
CA ASP A 38 -18.89 11.98 15.27
C ASP A 38 -19.43 10.69 14.63
N LEU A 39 -20.49 10.10 15.16
CA LEU A 39 -21.09 8.87 14.62
C LEU A 39 -22.26 9.14 13.64
N GLU A 40 -22.79 10.36 13.62
CA GLU A 40 -23.95 10.71 12.80
C GLU A 40 -23.76 10.40 11.30
N PRO A 41 -22.60 10.66 10.66
CA PRO A 41 -22.39 10.31 9.27
C PRO A 41 -22.54 8.81 8.98
N TYR A 42 -22.20 7.95 9.93
CA TYR A 42 -22.37 6.48 9.78
C TYR A 42 -23.81 6.05 10.02
N ARG A 43 -24.51 6.70 10.98
CA ARG A 43 -25.93 6.41 11.29
C ARG A 43 -26.88 6.81 10.17
N SER A 44 -26.44 7.63 9.22
CA SER A 44 -27.20 7.95 8.01
C SER A 44 -27.36 6.77 7.05
N ALA A 45 -26.53 5.73 7.17
CA ALA A 45 -26.68 4.49 6.43
C ALA A 45 -27.92 3.72 6.92
N LYS A 46 -28.74 3.25 5.96
CA LYS A 46 -29.99 2.52 6.24
C LYS A 46 -29.74 1.05 6.55
N ILE A 47 -28.86 0.77 7.53
CA ILE A 47 -28.56 -0.58 8.03
C ILE A 47 -28.54 -0.58 9.56
N ASP A 48 -28.70 -1.76 10.16
CA ASP A 48 -28.44 -1.94 11.57
C ASP A 48 -26.94 -2.22 11.81
N TRP A 49 -26.22 -1.21 12.25
CA TRP A 49 -24.80 -1.35 12.59
C TRP A 49 -24.56 -2.31 13.76
N ARG A 50 -25.56 -2.60 14.58
CA ARG A 50 -25.42 -3.44 15.80
C ARG A 50 -25.79 -4.91 15.59
N GLN A 51 -26.13 -5.32 14.35
CA GLN A 51 -26.59 -6.68 14.04
C GLN A 51 -25.58 -7.80 14.35
N ALA A 52 -24.30 -7.43 14.59
CA ALA A 52 -23.25 -8.35 15.03
C ALA A 52 -22.61 -7.92 16.36
N ALA A 53 -23.33 -7.14 17.18
CA ALA A 53 -22.82 -6.69 18.46
C ALA A 53 -22.39 -7.84 19.38
N GLY A 54 -21.34 -7.62 20.18
CA GLY A 54 -20.72 -8.61 21.06
C GLY A 54 -19.71 -9.52 20.38
N GLU A 55 -19.54 -9.46 19.04
CA GLU A 55 -18.45 -10.16 18.37
C GLU A 55 -17.11 -9.47 18.62
N THR A 56 -16.05 -10.29 18.56
CA THR A 56 -14.65 -9.80 18.52
C THR A 56 -14.01 -10.25 17.22
N ILE A 57 -13.36 -9.32 16.53
CA ILE A 57 -12.60 -9.60 15.30
C ILE A 57 -11.13 -9.21 15.47
N THR A 58 -10.23 -10.01 14.92
CA THR A 58 -8.80 -9.69 14.85
C THR A 58 -8.45 -9.29 13.42
N VAL A 59 -7.79 -8.16 13.27
CA VAL A 59 -7.37 -7.57 11.99
C VAL A 59 -5.86 -7.51 11.94
N ALA A 60 -5.24 -8.28 11.04
CA ALA A 60 -3.80 -8.22 10.82
C ALA A 60 -3.46 -7.08 9.85
N VAL A 61 -2.55 -6.19 10.25
CA VAL A 61 -2.09 -5.05 9.44
C VAL A 61 -0.58 -4.92 9.48
N ILE A 62 0.00 -4.21 8.52
CA ILE A 62 1.42 -3.86 8.59
C ILE A 62 1.64 -2.60 9.45
N PRO A 63 2.83 -2.41 10.03
CA PRO A 63 3.18 -1.19 10.72
C PRO A 63 3.37 -0.05 9.70
N ALA A 64 2.29 0.69 9.44
CA ALA A 64 2.26 1.82 8.52
C ALA A 64 1.30 2.90 9.04
N SER A 65 1.64 4.16 8.79
CA SER A 65 0.89 5.32 9.33
C SER A 65 -0.59 5.33 8.92
N TYR A 66 -0.92 4.87 7.73
CA TYR A 66 -2.32 4.80 7.27
C TYR A 66 -3.14 3.76 8.05
N PHE A 67 -2.54 2.68 8.56
CA PHE A 67 -3.21 1.78 9.50
C PHE A 67 -3.25 2.35 10.92
N ASP A 68 -2.23 3.11 11.33
CA ASP A 68 -2.27 3.80 12.63
C ASP A 68 -3.44 4.78 12.71
N ASN A 69 -3.75 5.45 11.58
CA ASN A 69 -4.91 6.33 11.47
C ASN A 69 -6.23 5.56 11.64
N LEU A 70 -6.35 4.38 11.03
CA LEU A 70 -7.52 3.50 11.18
C LEU A 70 -7.67 3.00 12.61
N ILE A 71 -6.57 2.55 13.22
CA ILE A 71 -6.53 2.06 14.60
C ILE A 71 -6.98 3.16 15.57
N ALA A 72 -6.56 4.40 15.35
CA ALA A 72 -6.95 5.54 16.17
C ALA A 72 -8.47 5.83 16.14
N LEU A 73 -9.15 5.47 15.04
CA LEU A 73 -10.60 5.60 14.88
C LEU A 73 -11.39 4.37 15.35
N ALA A 74 -10.75 3.23 15.63
CA ALA A 74 -11.43 1.99 16.02
C ALA A 74 -12.38 2.12 17.22
N PRO A 75 -12.13 2.96 18.24
CA PRO A 75 -13.10 3.19 19.31
C PRO A 75 -14.44 3.75 18.82
N GLN A 76 -14.47 4.51 17.71
CA GLN A 76 -15.72 4.99 17.10
C GLN A 76 -16.50 3.84 16.46
N PHE A 77 -15.80 2.90 15.78
CA PHE A 77 -16.43 1.71 15.25
C PHE A 77 -17.05 0.85 16.36
N GLN A 78 -16.33 0.63 17.45
CA GLN A 78 -16.84 -0.12 18.60
C GLN A 78 -18.07 0.56 19.22
N ALA A 79 -18.05 1.89 19.37
CA ALA A 79 -19.20 2.64 19.87
C ALA A 79 -20.42 2.55 18.94
N LEU A 80 -20.20 2.57 17.62
CA LEU A 80 -21.24 2.44 16.59
C LEU A 80 -21.87 1.05 16.59
N THR A 81 -21.05 0.00 16.67
CA THR A 81 -21.46 -1.38 16.35
C THR A 81 -21.55 -2.29 17.55
N GLY A 82 -20.85 -2.01 18.63
CA GLY A 82 -20.66 -2.94 19.76
C GLY A 82 -19.75 -4.13 19.43
N ILE A 83 -18.97 -4.05 18.34
CA ILE A 83 -17.98 -5.06 17.93
C ILE A 83 -16.61 -4.64 18.46
N ASP A 84 -15.90 -5.55 19.14
CA ASP A 84 -14.51 -5.35 19.56
C ASP A 84 -13.55 -5.63 18.40
N VAL A 85 -12.63 -4.71 18.11
CA VAL A 85 -11.62 -4.87 17.05
C VAL A 85 -10.23 -4.89 17.65
N ARG A 86 -9.52 -6.00 17.45
CA ARG A 86 -8.14 -6.17 17.86
C ARG A 86 -7.23 -6.10 16.64
N PHE A 87 -6.23 -5.24 16.70
CA PHE A 87 -5.24 -5.11 15.63
C PHE A 87 -3.94 -5.81 16.00
N GLU A 88 -3.43 -6.63 15.09
CA GLU A 88 -2.07 -7.18 15.17
C GLU A 88 -1.21 -6.55 14.08
N LYS A 89 -0.17 -5.81 14.48
CA LYS A 89 0.82 -5.24 13.55
C LYS A 89 1.90 -6.26 13.25
N ILE A 90 1.95 -6.70 12.00
CA ILE A 90 2.87 -7.75 11.52
C ILE A 90 3.75 -7.16 10.41
N PRO A 91 5.10 -7.30 10.48
CA PRO A 91 5.99 -6.81 9.43
C PRO A 91 5.62 -7.35 8.04
N PRO A 92 5.81 -6.56 6.95
CA PRO A 92 5.38 -6.92 5.60
C PRO A 92 5.90 -8.28 5.09
N ALA A 93 7.11 -8.67 5.47
CA ALA A 93 7.68 -9.97 5.10
C ALA A 93 6.96 -11.16 5.77
N GLN A 94 6.35 -10.95 6.95
CA GLN A 94 5.74 -12.00 7.75
C GLN A 94 4.23 -12.07 7.60
N ILE A 95 3.55 -10.94 7.34
CA ILE A 95 2.08 -10.89 7.30
C ILE A 95 1.53 -11.85 6.23
N ARG A 96 2.16 -11.89 5.05
CA ARG A 96 1.76 -12.77 3.95
C ARG A 96 1.77 -14.24 4.38
N GLN A 97 2.90 -14.67 4.95
CA GLN A 97 3.05 -16.07 5.40
C GLN A 97 2.08 -16.42 6.53
N LYS A 98 1.97 -15.56 7.56
CA LYS A 98 1.05 -15.79 8.69
C LYS A 98 -0.41 -15.88 8.23
N CYS A 99 -0.85 -14.97 7.36
CA CYS A 99 -2.22 -14.99 6.86
C CYS A 99 -2.49 -16.20 5.94
N VAL A 100 -1.55 -16.61 5.09
CA VAL A 100 -1.68 -17.82 4.29
C VAL A 100 -1.78 -19.06 5.19
N ILE A 101 -0.99 -19.16 6.26
CA ILE A 101 -1.07 -20.27 7.23
C ILE A 101 -2.44 -20.29 7.90
N ASP A 102 -2.95 -19.15 8.38
CA ASP A 102 -4.28 -19.06 9.00
C ASP A 102 -5.40 -19.49 8.05
N LEU A 103 -5.36 -18.98 6.80
CA LEU A 103 -6.34 -19.32 5.76
C LEU A 103 -6.30 -20.81 5.38
N THR A 104 -5.10 -21.38 5.23
CA THR A 104 -4.89 -22.78 4.87
C THR A 104 -5.34 -23.74 5.98
N SER A 105 -4.98 -23.43 7.22
CA SER A 105 -5.35 -24.22 8.40
C SER A 105 -6.79 -24.00 8.85
N LYS A 106 -7.48 -22.99 8.27
CA LYS A 106 -8.86 -22.62 8.59
C LYS A 106 -9.08 -22.31 10.08
N THR A 107 -8.07 -21.76 10.76
CA THR A 107 -8.17 -21.42 12.18
C THR A 107 -9.06 -20.22 12.44
N GLY A 108 -9.20 -19.31 11.46
CA GLY A 108 -10.02 -18.10 11.61
C GLY A 108 -9.46 -17.13 12.67
N THR A 109 -8.14 -17.15 12.89
CA THR A 109 -7.46 -16.26 13.83
C THR A 109 -7.63 -14.82 13.39
N TYR A 110 -7.42 -14.55 12.10
CA TYR A 110 -7.64 -13.24 11.51
C TYR A 110 -8.98 -13.22 10.79
N ALA A 111 -9.87 -12.33 11.22
CA ALA A 111 -11.15 -12.11 10.54
C ALA A 111 -10.95 -11.46 9.16
N THR A 112 -10.01 -10.54 9.12
CA THR A 112 -9.50 -9.92 7.90
C THR A 112 -8.03 -9.52 8.09
N HIS A 113 -7.37 -9.20 7.00
CA HIS A 113 -5.98 -8.76 7.04
C HIS A 113 -5.70 -7.80 5.89
N ALA A 114 -4.63 -7.02 6.01
CA ALA A 114 -4.12 -6.21 4.91
C ALA A 114 -3.55 -7.13 3.83
N ALA A 115 -4.40 -7.51 2.88
CA ALA A 115 -4.03 -8.35 1.74
C ALA A 115 -3.51 -7.50 0.59
N ASP A 116 -2.45 -7.95 -0.05
CA ASP A 116 -1.99 -7.33 -1.28
C ASP A 116 -2.56 -8.02 -2.53
N PRO A 117 -2.66 -7.29 -3.67
CA PRO A 117 -3.37 -7.78 -4.85
C PRO A 117 -2.80 -9.05 -5.46
N MET A 118 -1.53 -9.37 -5.24
CA MET A 118 -0.90 -10.54 -5.85
C MET A 118 -1.36 -11.87 -5.28
N TYR A 119 -2.09 -11.85 -4.15
CA TYR A 119 -2.59 -13.06 -3.50
C TYR A 119 -4.05 -13.38 -3.80
N TYR A 120 -4.84 -12.44 -4.34
CA TYR A 120 -6.28 -12.69 -4.54
C TYR A 120 -6.58 -13.84 -5.50
N ALA A 121 -5.79 -14.05 -6.55
CA ALA A 121 -5.95 -15.21 -7.42
C ALA A 121 -5.72 -16.54 -6.67
N LEU A 122 -4.71 -16.59 -5.79
CA LEU A 122 -4.46 -17.73 -4.91
C LEU A 122 -5.61 -17.95 -3.92
N TYR A 123 -6.11 -16.88 -3.31
CA TYR A 123 -7.24 -16.94 -2.38
C TYR A 123 -8.51 -17.42 -3.05
N ALA A 124 -8.80 -16.94 -4.28
CA ALA A 124 -9.95 -17.38 -5.07
C ALA A 124 -9.90 -18.86 -5.43
N ALA A 125 -8.76 -19.32 -5.96
CA ALA A 125 -8.57 -20.71 -6.38
C ALA A 125 -8.79 -21.70 -5.23
N ASN A 126 -8.42 -21.30 -4.01
CA ASN A 126 -8.56 -22.15 -2.81
C ASN A 126 -9.84 -21.85 -2.00
N LYS A 127 -10.65 -20.86 -2.40
CA LYS A 127 -11.85 -20.42 -1.67
C LYS A 127 -11.56 -20.06 -0.21
N TRP A 128 -10.43 -19.41 0.02
CA TRP A 128 -9.99 -19.04 1.37
C TRP A 128 -10.65 -17.76 1.88
N VAL A 129 -11.15 -16.94 0.97
CA VAL A 129 -11.86 -15.71 1.30
C VAL A 129 -13.22 -15.68 0.63
N GLU A 130 -14.14 -14.93 1.23
CA GLU A 130 -15.49 -14.76 0.73
C GLU A 130 -15.53 -13.83 -0.48
N PRO A 131 -16.31 -14.14 -1.54
CA PRO A 131 -16.74 -13.13 -2.49
C PRO A 131 -17.59 -12.07 -1.79
N LEU A 132 -17.23 -10.81 -1.95
CA LEU A 132 -17.88 -9.70 -1.23
C LEU A 132 -19.22 -9.28 -1.86
N ASP A 133 -19.51 -9.72 -3.08
CA ASP A 133 -20.71 -9.36 -3.82
C ASP A 133 -22.00 -9.67 -3.03
N ARG A 134 -22.01 -10.79 -2.29
CA ARG A 134 -23.17 -11.16 -1.47
C ARG A 134 -23.43 -10.20 -0.30
N TYR A 135 -22.38 -9.61 0.26
CA TYR A 135 -22.49 -8.63 1.35
C TYR A 135 -22.87 -7.26 0.81
N ILE A 136 -22.33 -6.91 -0.35
CA ILE A 136 -22.62 -5.65 -1.04
C ILE A 136 -24.07 -5.63 -1.56
N GLY A 137 -24.56 -6.76 -2.05
CA GLY A 137 -25.90 -6.91 -2.58
C GLY A 137 -27.00 -7.12 -1.53
N ASP A 138 -26.63 -7.39 -0.27
CA ASP A 138 -27.61 -7.56 0.82
C ASP A 138 -27.95 -6.22 1.45
N ALA A 139 -29.16 -5.73 1.21
CA ALA A 139 -29.65 -4.44 1.71
C ALA A 139 -29.74 -4.37 3.24
N SER A 140 -29.73 -5.51 3.95
CA SER A 140 -29.66 -5.54 5.42
C SER A 140 -28.25 -5.30 5.95
N LEU A 141 -27.23 -5.54 5.11
CA LEU A 141 -25.81 -5.40 5.44
C LEU A 141 -25.18 -4.15 4.85
N THR A 142 -25.68 -3.68 3.70
CA THR A 142 -25.07 -2.58 2.95
C THR A 142 -26.15 -1.64 2.39
N ASP A 143 -26.08 -0.39 2.81
CA ASP A 143 -26.76 0.69 2.08
C ASP A 143 -25.89 1.08 0.88
N ALA A 144 -26.25 0.64 -0.31
CA ALA A 144 -25.51 0.88 -1.54
C ALA A 144 -25.35 2.38 -1.87
N ALA A 145 -26.36 3.19 -1.54
CA ALA A 145 -26.31 4.63 -1.77
C ALA A 145 -25.36 5.34 -0.81
N TRP A 146 -25.24 4.85 0.40
CA TRP A 146 -24.29 5.36 1.40
C TRP A 146 -22.87 4.85 1.13
N PHE A 147 -22.70 3.53 0.92
CA PHE A 147 -21.37 2.93 0.74
C PHE A 147 -20.69 3.37 -0.55
N LYS A 148 -21.46 3.53 -1.65
CA LYS A 148 -20.98 3.95 -2.98
C LYS A 148 -19.71 3.21 -3.40
N LEU A 149 -19.83 1.92 -3.72
CA LEU A 149 -18.71 1.10 -4.15
C LEU A 149 -17.98 1.66 -5.38
N ASP A 150 -18.70 2.32 -6.27
CA ASP A 150 -18.19 2.97 -7.48
C ASP A 150 -17.30 4.20 -7.21
N ASP A 151 -17.41 4.80 -6.03
CA ASP A 151 -16.50 5.86 -5.57
C ASP A 151 -15.12 5.34 -5.15
N ILE A 152 -14.94 4.03 -5.00
CA ILE A 152 -13.62 3.42 -4.77
C ILE A 152 -12.85 3.44 -6.10
N ILE A 153 -11.61 3.90 -6.07
CA ILE A 153 -10.72 4.03 -7.24
C ILE A 153 -10.76 2.75 -8.09
N PRO A 154 -11.20 2.85 -9.37
CA PRO A 154 -11.48 1.67 -10.20
C PRO A 154 -10.29 0.74 -10.37
N ALA A 155 -9.09 1.28 -10.55
CA ALA A 155 -7.87 0.49 -10.74
C ALA A 155 -7.57 -0.42 -9.52
N TRP A 156 -7.73 0.09 -8.30
CA TRP A 156 -7.49 -0.70 -7.09
C TRP A 156 -8.60 -1.71 -6.85
N ARG A 157 -9.86 -1.35 -7.14
CA ARG A 157 -10.98 -2.29 -7.09
C ARG A 157 -10.78 -3.43 -8.08
N ALA A 158 -10.39 -3.13 -9.31
CA ALA A 158 -10.10 -4.14 -10.33
C ALA A 158 -8.95 -5.07 -9.94
N ALA A 159 -7.91 -4.56 -9.27
CA ALA A 159 -6.79 -5.37 -8.78
C ALA A 159 -7.21 -6.41 -7.72
N ASN A 160 -8.29 -6.14 -6.97
CA ASN A 160 -8.84 -7.05 -5.96
C ASN A 160 -10.00 -7.92 -6.47
N THR A 161 -10.30 -7.83 -7.77
CA THR A 161 -11.37 -8.60 -8.43
C THR A 161 -10.77 -9.76 -9.21
N VAL A 162 -11.27 -10.96 -8.99
CA VAL A 162 -10.87 -12.19 -9.71
C VAL A 162 -12.14 -12.83 -10.26
N ASP A 163 -12.14 -13.19 -11.55
CA ASP A 163 -13.30 -13.80 -12.24
C ASP A 163 -14.62 -13.03 -12.00
N GLY A 164 -14.55 -11.71 -12.05
CA GLY A 164 -15.69 -10.81 -11.85
C GLY A 164 -16.15 -10.66 -10.40
N LYS A 165 -15.52 -11.32 -9.42
CA LYS A 165 -15.88 -11.26 -8.01
C LYS A 165 -14.90 -10.40 -7.23
N LEU A 166 -15.42 -9.43 -6.49
CA LEU A 166 -14.61 -8.62 -5.57
C LEU A 166 -14.27 -9.45 -4.33
N LEU A 167 -12.98 -9.64 -4.04
CA LEU A 167 -12.50 -10.47 -2.94
C LEU A 167 -11.95 -9.67 -1.74
N GLY A 168 -11.73 -8.38 -1.92
CA GLY A 168 -11.30 -7.50 -0.84
C GLY A 168 -11.54 -6.04 -1.20
N VAL A 169 -12.01 -5.25 -0.24
CA VAL A 169 -12.20 -3.82 -0.44
C VAL A 169 -10.86 -3.12 -0.26
N PRO A 170 -10.34 -2.38 -1.25
CA PRO A 170 -9.15 -1.55 -1.07
C PRO A 170 -9.32 -0.58 0.10
N TYR A 171 -8.34 -0.49 1.00
CA TYR A 171 -8.32 0.48 2.09
C TYR A 171 -7.35 1.63 1.82
N ASP A 172 -6.15 1.30 1.39
CA ASP A 172 -5.10 2.26 1.02
C ASP A 172 -4.41 1.75 -0.24
N GLY A 173 -3.97 2.64 -1.12
CA GLY A 173 -3.34 2.22 -2.36
C GLY A 173 -2.32 3.21 -2.90
N GLU A 174 -1.61 2.77 -3.93
CA GLU A 174 -0.54 3.52 -4.54
C GLU A 174 -0.41 3.28 -6.04
N VAL A 175 0.24 4.21 -6.70
CA VAL A 175 0.62 4.16 -8.11
C VAL A 175 2.06 4.65 -8.24
N THR A 176 2.83 4.09 -9.17
CA THR A 176 4.21 4.53 -9.38
C THR A 176 4.27 5.81 -10.19
N LEU A 177 5.14 6.73 -9.74
CA LEU A 177 5.43 8.00 -10.39
C LEU A 177 6.94 8.17 -10.57
N GLN A 178 7.34 9.05 -11.46
CA GLN A 178 8.67 9.67 -11.43
C GLN A 178 8.71 10.65 -10.25
N VAL A 179 9.74 10.56 -9.44
CA VAL A 179 10.01 11.48 -8.33
C VAL A 179 11.35 12.14 -8.57
N MET A 180 11.36 13.46 -8.62
CA MET A 180 12.48 14.23 -9.16
C MET A 180 12.92 15.33 -8.21
N ARG A 181 14.23 15.59 -8.19
CA ARG A 181 14.83 16.79 -7.61
C ARG A 181 14.61 17.98 -8.56
N LYS A 182 13.51 18.72 -8.35
CA LYS A 182 13.11 19.87 -9.14
C LYS A 182 14.26 20.86 -9.34
N ASP A 183 14.97 21.19 -8.27
CA ASP A 183 16.09 22.13 -8.29
C ASP A 183 17.24 21.67 -9.22
N LEU A 184 17.53 20.37 -9.28
CA LEU A 184 18.58 19.84 -10.17
C LEU A 184 18.11 19.81 -11.64
N TYR A 185 16.83 19.48 -11.87
CA TYR A 185 16.23 19.50 -13.20
C TYR A 185 16.23 20.93 -13.77
N GLU A 186 15.76 21.91 -12.99
CA GLU A 186 15.75 23.33 -13.38
C GLU A 186 17.16 23.85 -13.67
N ALA A 187 18.15 23.54 -12.83
CA ALA A 187 19.53 23.95 -13.02
C ALA A 187 20.15 23.44 -14.32
N LYS A 188 19.66 22.31 -14.84
CA LYS A 188 20.11 21.70 -16.10
C LYS A 188 19.16 21.95 -17.28
N GLY A 189 18.06 22.68 -17.09
CA GLY A 189 17.04 22.92 -18.12
C GLY A 189 16.32 21.66 -18.56
N LEU A 190 16.23 20.64 -17.68
CA LEU A 190 15.59 19.36 -17.96
C LEU A 190 14.09 19.42 -17.65
N ARG A 191 13.33 18.57 -18.33
CA ARG A 191 11.92 18.31 -18.09
C ARG A 191 11.72 16.90 -17.58
N PRO A 192 10.57 16.57 -16.93
CA PRO A 192 10.18 15.20 -16.66
C PRO A 192 10.23 14.35 -17.92
N ALA A 193 10.75 13.15 -17.81
CA ALA A 193 10.91 12.26 -18.96
C ALA A 193 9.55 11.77 -19.49
N GLU A 194 9.32 11.91 -20.80
CA GLU A 194 8.13 11.38 -21.46
C GLU A 194 8.30 9.91 -21.87
N ASP A 195 9.52 9.48 -22.11
CA ASP A 195 9.86 8.10 -22.48
C ASP A 195 11.11 7.58 -21.74
N PHE A 196 11.37 6.28 -21.86
CA PHE A 196 12.49 5.63 -21.18
C PHE A 196 13.86 6.08 -21.67
N GLU A 197 13.98 6.52 -22.91
CA GLU A 197 15.24 7.07 -23.43
C GLU A 197 15.52 8.44 -22.82
N GLU A 198 14.49 9.29 -22.74
CA GLU A 198 14.62 10.59 -22.08
C GLU A 198 14.91 10.43 -20.58
N PHE A 199 14.30 9.44 -19.92
CA PHE A 199 14.63 9.11 -18.52
C PHE A 199 16.12 8.78 -18.36
N ALA A 200 16.68 7.93 -19.24
CA ALA A 200 18.09 7.58 -19.20
C ALA A 200 19.00 8.79 -19.51
N ARG A 201 18.61 9.65 -20.46
CA ARG A 201 19.35 10.90 -20.76
C ARG A 201 19.33 11.87 -19.56
N ASN A 202 18.18 12.03 -18.92
CA ASN A 202 18.07 12.86 -17.73
C ASN A 202 18.91 12.31 -16.57
N ALA A 203 18.87 11.00 -16.36
CA ALA A 203 19.70 10.34 -15.37
C ALA A 203 21.19 10.57 -15.63
N ALA A 204 21.63 10.48 -16.90
CA ALA A 204 23.01 10.75 -17.28
C ALA A 204 23.42 12.22 -17.02
N ALA A 205 22.55 13.18 -17.39
CA ALA A 205 22.82 14.60 -17.21
C ALA A 205 22.90 15.03 -15.74
N LEU A 206 22.20 14.30 -14.85
CA LEU A 206 22.14 14.55 -13.41
C LEU A 206 23.13 13.73 -12.60
N HIS A 207 23.84 12.79 -13.24
CA HIS A 207 24.79 11.90 -12.56
C HIS A 207 26.08 12.65 -12.26
N ASP A 208 26.35 12.90 -10.99
CA ASP A 208 27.51 13.62 -10.49
C ASP A 208 28.04 12.92 -9.23
N PRO A 209 28.72 11.77 -9.39
CA PRO A 209 29.21 10.98 -8.26
C PRO A 209 30.29 11.69 -7.42
N ASP A 210 31.03 12.64 -8.02
CA ASP A 210 32.03 13.44 -7.30
C ASP A 210 31.37 14.31 -6.23
N ASN A 211 30.16 14.82 -6.50
CA ASN A 211 29.33 15.55 -5.55
C ASN A 211 28.31 14.65 -4.82
N ARG A 212 28.46 13.32 -4.92
CA ARG A 212 27.57 12.30 -4.31
C ARG A 212 26.12 12.40 -4.77
N VAL A 213 25.89 12.78 -6.02
CA VAL A 213 24.56 12.80 -6.65
C VAL A 213 24.50 11.72 -7.71
N TRP A 214 23.67 10.71 -7.47
CA TRP A 214 23.39 9.63 -8.43
C TRP A 214 22.20 10.03 -9.30
N GLY A 215 22.31 9.87 -10.61
CA GLY A 215 21.30 10.33 -11.56
C GLY A 215 19.96 9.66 -11.40
N ALA A 216 19.94 8.37 -11.12
CA ALA A 216 18.71 7.61 -10.90
C ALA A 216 18.90 6.46 -9.90
N ALA A 217 17.77 5.97 -9.33
CA ALA A 217 17.71 4.71 -8.61
C ALA A 217 16.38 3.99 -8.85
N LEU A 218 16.43 2.66 -8.92
CA LEU A 218 15.28 1.77 -8.99
C LEU A 218 15.43 0.65 -7.95
N ARG A 219 14.36 -0.11 -7.66
CA ARG A 219 14.41 -1.21 -6.67
C ARG A 219 15.30 -2.35 -7.14
N GLY A 220 16.38 -2.65 -6.43
CA GLY A 220 17.28 -3.76 -6.76
C GLY A 220 17.02 -5.04 -5.98
N LEU A 221 16.46 -4.93 -4.75
CA LEU A 221 16.20 -6.08 -3.87
C LEU A 221 15.22 -7.06 -4.51
N ALA A 222 15.59 -8.36 -4.52
CA ALA A 222 14.74 -9.40 -5.08
C ALA A 222 13.44 -9.61 -4.30
N GLY A 223 12.34 -9.84 -5.00
CA GLY A 223 11.03 -10.19 -4.46
C GLY A 223 9.91 -9.79 -5.41
N ALA A 224 8.84 -10.59 -5.45
CA ALA A 224 7.66 -10.33 -6.28
C ALA A 224 7.02 -8.96 -6.01
N GLY A 225 7.10 -8.48 -4.79
CA GLY A 225 6.65 -7.14 -4.37
C GLY A 225 7.78 -6.12 -4.25
N GLN A 226 9.00 -6.43 -4.72
CA GLN A 226 10.18 -5.58 -4.64
C GLN A 226 10.62 -5.12 -6.03
N ASN A 227 11.75 -5.63 -6.57
CA ASN A 227 12.22 -5.24 -7.90
C ASN A 227 11.22 -5.59 -9.01
N VAL A 228 10.46 -6.68 -8.88
CA VAL A 228 9.42 -7.06 -9.86
C VAL A 228 8.26 -6.08 -9.86
N TYR A 229 7.98 -5.38 -8.75
CA TYR A 229 6.99 -4.30 -8.73
C TYR A 229 7.30 -3.21 -9.77
N ILE A 230 8.57 -2.85 -9.91
CA ILE A 230 9.03 -1.87 -10.92
C ILE A 230 9.24 -2.52 -12.28
N TYR A 231 9.92 -3.68 -12.32
CA TYR A 231 10.22 -4.38 -13.57
C TYR A 231 8.97 -4.75 -14.38
N SER A 232 7.88 -5.14 -13.71
CA SER A 232 6.63 -5.50 -14.39
C SER A 232 6.07 -4.38 -15.26
N SER A 233 6.08 -3.14 -14.77
CA SER A 233 5.62 -1.98 -15.55
C SER A 233 6.54 -1.73 -16.74
N ILE A 234 7.85 -1.83 -16.54
CA ILE A 234 8.83 -1.66 -17.62
C ILE A 234 8.61 -2.74 -18.69
N PHE A 235 8.50 -4.01 -18.27
CA PHE A 235 8.24 -5.13 -19.19
C PHE A 235 6.97 -4.91 -20.02
N ARG A 236 5.87 -4.48 -19.38
CA ARG A 236 4.61 -4.18 -20.08
C ARG A 236 4.73 -2.98 -21.01
N ALA A 237 5.46 -1.95 -20.62
CA ALA A 237 5.71 -0.76 -21.44
C ALA A 237 6.62 -1.06 -22.64
N PHE A 238 7.49 -2.07 -22.56
CA PHE A 238 8.25 -2.59 -23.70
C PHE A 238 7.42 -3.49 -24.63
N GLY A 239 6.14 -3.69 -24.36
CA GLY A 239 5.24 -4.52 -25.17
C GLY A 239 5.20 -5.97 -24.73
N GLY A 240 5.83 -6.29 -23.61
CA GLY A 240 5.83 -7.64 -23.06
C GLY A 240 4.44 -8.08 -22.56
N ASP A 241 4.18 -9.35 -22.67
CA ASP A 241 2.98 -9.98 -22.14
C ASP A 241 3.37 -11.22 -21.32
N TRP A 242 2.93 -11.24 -20.06
CA TRP A 242 3.22 -12.32 -19.14
C TRP A 242 2.60 -13.65 -19.57
N MET A 243 1.47 -13.59 -20.30
CA MET A 243 0.71 -14.76 -20.71
C MET A 243 0.51 -14.75 -22.23
N LYS A 244 1.17 -15.64 -22.94
CA LYS A 244 0.99 -15.82 -24.39
C LYS A 244 0.39 -17.20 -24.66
N GLY A 245 -0.82 -17.26 -25.22
CA GLY A 245 -1.51 -18.52 -25.50
C GLY A 245 -1.72 -19.42 -24.28
N GLY A 246 -2.01 -18.85 -23.11
CA GLY A 246 -2.20 -19.57 -21.86
C GLY A 246 -0.90 -20.03 -21.17
N ARG A 247 0.26 -19.69 -21.71
CA ARG A 247 1.58 -20.03 -21.15
C ARG A 247 2.26 -18.80 -20.57
N ILE A 248 2.92 -18.97 -19.41
CA ILE A 248 3.76 -17.93 -18.84
C ILE A 248 4.99 -17.69 -19.72
N THR A 249 5.30 -16.42 -20.00
CA THR A 249 6.43 -16.02 -20.84
C THR A 249 7.22 -14.92 -20.12
N VAL A 250 8.45 -15.23 -19.69
CA VAL A 250 9.31 -14.30 -18.94
C VAL A 250 10.63 -14.00 -19.64
N ASN A 251 10.93 -14.65 -20.78
CA ASN A 251 12.21 -14.56 -21.50
C ASN A 251 12.07 -14.15 -22.97
N GLY A 252 10.94 -13.57 -23.36
CA GLY A 252 10.76 -13.05 -24.72
C GLY A 252 11.65 -11.84 -25.01
N PRO A 253 11.74 -11.40 -26.28
CA PRO A 253 12.58 -10.27 -26.68
C PRO A 253 12.23 -8.98 -25.95
N GLU A 254 10.95 -8.76 -25.65
CA GLU A 254 10.48 -7.62 -24.88
C GLU A 254 10.98 -7.66 -23.43
N ALA A 255 11.04 -8.85 -22.83
CA ALA A 255 11.57 -9.05 -21.47
C ALA A 255 13.08 -8.80 -21.43
N GLU A 256 13.81 -9.28 -22.45
CA GLU A 256 15.25 -9.05 -22.60
C GLU A 256 15.55 -7.55 -22.77
N ALA A 257 14.81 -6.86 -23.65
CA ALA A 257 14.96 -5.42 -23.86
C ALA A 257 14.65 -4.60 -22.58
N ALA A 258 13.56 -4.93 -21.91
CA ALA A 258 13.16 -4.29 -20.66
C ALA A 258 14.20 -4.47 -19.54
N LEU A 259 14.72 -5.68 -19.37
CA LEU A 259 15.73 -5.96 -18.36
C LEU A 259 17.09 -5.36 -18.69
N ASN A 260 17.48 -5.32 -19.97
CA ASN A 260 18.69 -4.63 -20.42
C ASN A 260 18.63 -3.14 -20.07
N TRP A 261 17.52 -2.46 -20.37
CA TRP A 261 17.33 -1.05 -19.99
C TRP A 261 17.43 -0.86 -18.45
N TYR A 262 16.75 -1.73 -17.69
CA TYR A 262 16.78 -1.68 -16.21
C TYR A 262 18.20 -1.81 -15.65
N VAL A 263 18.94 -2.81 -16.14
CA VAL A 263 20.34 -3.08 -15.76
C VAL A 263 21.25 -1.91 -16.15
N GLU A 264 21.06 -1.36 -17.33
CA GLU A 264 21.85 -0.24 -17.84
C GLU A 264 21.70 1.00 -16.96
N VAL A 265 20.45 1.42 -16.68
CA VAL A 265 20.17 2.57 -15.82
C VAL A 265 20.76 2.38 -14.42
N MET A 266 20.53 1.20 -13.83
CA MET A 266 21.00 0.92 -12.48
C MET A 266 22.54 0.83 -12.40
N ARG A 267 23.20 0.29 -13.40
CA ARG A 267 24.68 0.18 -13.40
C ARG A 267 25.38 1.48 -13.67
N LYS A 268 24.83 2.30 -14.56
CA LYS A 268 25.45 3.55 -14.98
C LYS A 268 25.16 4.72 -14.00
N TYR A 269 23.93 4.80 -13.49
CA TYR A 269 23.43 6.01 -12.84
C TYR A 269 22.98 5.84 -11.40
N ALA A 270 22.98 4.60 -10.85
CA ALA A 270 22.65 4.35 -9.46
C ALA A 270 23.89 4.01 -8.62
N PRO A 271 23.88 4.24 -7.29
CA PRO A 271 24.93 3.75 -6.43
C PRO A 271 24.98 2.22 -6.46
N SER A 272 26.16 1.64 -6.37
CA SER A 272 26.35 0.18 -6.43
C SER A 272 25.53 -0.58 -5.36
N ALA A 273 25.27 0.03 -4.21
CA ALA A 273 24.43 -0.51 -3.15
C ALA A 273 22.96 -0.66 -3.56
N ALA A 274 22.48 0.14 -4.53
CA ALA A 274 21.08 0.13 -4.96
C ALA A 274 20.62 -1.21 -5.53
N ARG A 275 21.53 -2.10 -5.92
CA ARG A 275 21.21 -3.48 -6.31
C ARG A 275 20.54 -4.31 -5.21
N ASN A 276 20.65 -3.86 -3.95
CA ASN A 276 20.02 -4.47 -2.78
C ASN A 276 18.99 -3.54 -2.10
N TRP A 277 18.70 -2.38 -2.71
CA TRP A 277 17.76 -1.42 -2.14
C TRP A 277 16.32 -1.77 -2.48
N ASN A 278 15.48 -1.53 -1.50
CA ASN A 278 14.03 -1.48 -1.63
C ASN A 278 13.54 -0.03 -1.60
N TRP A 279 12.23 0.18 -1.65
CA TRP A 279 11.62 1.51 -1.69
C TRP A 279 12.02 2.42 -0.51
N PRO A 280 12.15 1.94 0.76
CA PRO A 280 12.57 2.82 1.84
C PRO A 280 14.01 3.34 1.63
N ASP A 281 14.91 2.46 1.20
CA ASP A 281 16.33 2.82 0.98
C ASP A 281 16.46 3.89 -0.10
N ILE A 282 15.66 3.77 -1.18
CA ILE A 282 15.65 4.73 -2.28
C ILE A 282 15.07 6.07 -1.83
N ALA A 283 13.93 6.04 -1.12
CA ALA A 283 13.27 7.24 -0.61
C ALA A 283 14.17 7.97 0.41
N ASP A 284 14.88 7.23 1.26
CA ASP A 284 15.85 7.78 2.21
C ASP A 284 17.04 8.41 1.47
N ALA A 285 17.64 7.73 0.49
CA ALA A 285 18.74 8.26 -0.32
C ALA A 285 18.31 9.54 -1.07
N PHE A 286 17.13 9.56 -1.66
CA PHE A 286 16.57 10.76 -2.28
C PHE A 286 16.36 11.89 -1.25
N SER A 287 15.80 11.56 -0.09
CA SER A 287 15.57 12.51 1.00
C SER A 287 16.88 13.14 1.51
N GLN A 288 17.98 12.39 1.49
CA GLN A 288 19.31 12.90 1.81
C GLN A 288 19.93 13.72 0.67
N GLY A 289 19.30 13.78 -0.51
CA GLY A 289 19.77 14.50 -1.67
C GLY A 289 20.80 13.77 -2.52
N THR A 290 21.04 12.49 -2.27
CA THR A 290 22.05 11.68 -2.96
C THR A 290 21.54 10.99 -4.23
N VAL A 291 20.25 11.03 -4.50
CA VAL A 291 19.61 10.53 -5.73
C VAL A 291 18.84 11.68 -6.37
N ALA A 292 19.03 11.92 -7.66
CA ALA A 292 18.38 13.02 -8.39
C ALA A 292 16.96 12.66 -8.87
N THR A 293 16.76 11.41 -9.28
CA THR A 293 15.46 10.91 -9.72
C THR A 293 15.28 9.45 -9.35
N TYR A 294 14.04 9.05 -9.07
CA TYR A 294 13.69 7.64 -8.93
C TYR A 294 12.26 7.41 -9.41
N VAL A 295 11.91 6.16 -9.55
CA VAL A 295 10.55 5.76 -9.89
C VAL A 295 10.07 4.79 -8.83
N ASP A 296 9.01 5.18 -8.15
CA ASP A 296 8.41 4.34 -7.12
C ASP A 296 6.99 4.80 -6.78
N ALA A 297 6.36 4.10 -5.85
CA ALA A 297 5.03 4.42 -5.33
C ALA A 297 4.95 5.87 -4.82
N HIS A 298 3.88 6.58 -5.17
CA HIS A 298 3.65 7.94 -4.71
C HIS A 298 3.58 8.06 -3.18
N SER A 299 3.27 6.96 -2.49
CA SER A 299 3.27 6.89 -1.02
C SER A 299 4.65 7.17 -0.38
N SER A 300 5.74 7.03 -1.15
CA SER A 300 7.10 7.40 -0.73
C SER A 300 7.25 8.91 -0.45
N ALA A 301 6.31 9.73 -0.93
CA ALA A 301 6.22 11.15 -0.61
C ALA A 301 6.20 11.45 0.90
N SER A 302 5.67 10.53 1.70
CA SER A 302 5.69 10.62 3.17
C SER A 302 7.10 10.61 3.75
N VAL A 303 8.04 9.93 3.12
CA VAL A 303 9.45 9.88 3.51
C VAL A 303 10.19 11.11 2.99
N THR A 304 10.02 11.41 1.70
CA THR A 304 10.73 12.53 1.05
C THR A 304 10.33 13.90 1.59
N ASN A 305 9.17 14.00 2.23
CA ASN A 305 8.67 15.24 2.85
C ASN A 305 8.63 15.19 4.38
N ASN A 306 9.34 14.23 5.00
CA ASN A 306 9.46 14.19 6.45
C ASN A 306 10.36 15.34 6.96
N PRO A 307 9.82 16.32 7.72
CA PRO A 307 10.59 17.49 8.15
C PRO A 307 11.75 17.18 9.08
N GLU A 308 11.72 16.02 9.75
CA GLU A 308 12.79 15.61 10.68
C GLU A 308 13.97 14.96 9.95
N LYS A 309 13.79 14.48 8.71
CA LYS A 309 14.78 13.64 8.03
C LYS A 309 15.15 14.14 6.63
N SER A 310 14.23 14.78 5.92
CA SER A 310 14.44 15.14 4.53
C SER A 310 15.15 16.48 4.36
N LYS A 311 16.18 16.50 3.51
CA LYS A 311 16.94 17.69 3.08
C LYS A 311 16.39 18.30 1.77
N VAL A 312 15.37 17.65 1.18
CA VAL A 312 14.85 18.01 -0.15
C VAL A 312 13.43 18.57 -0.12
N ILE A 313 12.91 18.92 1.05
CA ILE A 313 11.59 19.55 1.20
C ILE A 313 11.51 20.80 0.35
N GLY A 314 10.42 20.96 -0.40
CA GLY A 314 10.23 22.07 -1.34
C GLY A 314 11.01 21.95 -2.65
N LYS A 315 11.80 20.87 -2.81
CA LYS A 315 12.62 20.60 -4.02
C LYS A 315 12.16 19.37 -4.78
N VAL A 316 10.95 18.89 -4.52
CA VAL A 316 10.41 17.63 -5.10
C VAL A 316 9.37 17.97 -6.15
N ALA A 317 9.44 17.29 -7.28
CA ALA A 317 8.41 17.29 -8.32
C ALA A 317 8.06 15.86 -8.71
N TYR A 318 6.86 15.68 -9.25
CA TYR A 318 6.33 14.40 -9.66
C TYR A 318 5.88 14.43 -11.11
N ALA A 319 5.99 13.29 -11.80
CA ALA A 319 5.47 13.11 -13.13
C ALA A 319 4.95 11.68 -13.32
N ARG A 320 4.12 11.50 -14.35
CA ARG A 320 3.67 10.18 -14.78
C ARG A 320 4.87 9.32 -15.19
N TRP A 321 4.72 8.00 -15.10
CA TRP A 321 5.71 7.04 -15.59
C TRP A 321 6.05 7.29 -17.07
N PRO A 322 7.30 7.10 -17.54
CA PRO A 322 7.65 7.25 -18.95
C PRO A 322 6.93 6.23 -19.84
N LYS A 323 6.71 6.57 -21.12
CA LYS A 323 6.26 5.62 -22.13
C LYS A 323 7.39 4.68 -22.54
N GLY A 324 7.06 3.42 -22.76
CA GLY A 324 7.99 2.46 -23.32
C GLY A 324 8.05 2.51 -24.87
N PRO A 325 8.96 1.74 -25.46
CA PRO A 325 9.09 1.63 -26.93
C PRO A 325 7.83 1.17 -27.65
N SER A 326 6.93 0.47 -26.95
CA SER A 326 5.61 0.08 -27.50
C SER A 326 4.61 1.24 -27.61
N GLY A 327 4.99 2.45 -27.17
CA GLY A 327 4.11 3.61 -27.06
C GLY A 327 3.19 3.59 -25.82
N ARG A 328 3.21 2.51 -25.05
CA ARG A 328 2.39 2.35 -23.84
C ARG A 328 3.08 2.99 -22.63
N ARG A 329 2.26 3.64 -21.81
CA ARG A 329 2.61 4.03 -20.46
C ARG A 329 1.93 3.04 -19.53
N VAL A 330 2.69 2.33 -18.71
CA VAL A 330 2.15 1.34 -17.78
C VAL A 330 2.75 1.59 -16.41
N THR A 331 1.92 1.96 -15.47
CA THR A 331 2.32 2.18 -14.08
C THR A 331 2.00 0.96 -13.22
N SER A 332 2.87 0.65 -12.28
CA SER A 332 2.55 -0.32 -11.24
C SER A 332 1.57 0.27 -10.25
N ILE A 333 0.63 -0.57 -9.80
CA ILE A 333 -0.32 -0.23 -8.76
C ILE A 333 -0.19 -1.22 -7.60
N TRP A 334 -0.49 -0.73 -6.40
CA TRP A 334 -0.61 -1.56 -5.21
C TRP A 334 -1.77 -1.06 -4.36
N ASN A 335 -2.35 -1.93 -3.60
CA ASN A 335 -3.26 -1.54 -2.54
C ASN A 335 -3.20 -2.55 -1.40
N TRP A 336 -3.63 -2.12 -0.24
CA TRP A 336 -3.92 -3.00 0.88
C TRP A 336 -5.43 -3.11 1.00
N GLY A 337 -5.95 -4.28 0.66
CA GLY A 337 -7.39 -4.56 0.74
C GLY A 337 -7.73 -5.44 1.92
N PHE A 338 -8.99 -5.39 2.33
CA PHE A 338 -9.53 -6.22 3.39
C PHE A 338 -10.45 -7.31 2.83
N PRO A 339 -10.03 -8.58 2.75
CA PRO A 339 -10.89 -9.73 2.46
C PRO A 339 -11.64 -10.18 3.72
N ILE A 340 -12.62 -11.09 3.57
CA ILE A 340 -13.25 -11.80 4.68
C ILE A 340 -12.76 -13.25 4.68
N ASN A 341 -12.21 -13.72 5.79
CA ASN A 341 -11.81 -15.11 5.95
C ASN A 341 -13.02 -16.06 5.89
N ALA A 342 -13.03 -16.97 4.93
CA ALA A 342 -14.17 -17.87 4.69
C ALA A 342 -14.37 -18.90 5.82
N ALA A 343 -13.37 -19.17 6.65
CA ALA A 343 -13.46 -20.12 7.76
C ALA A 343 -14.24 -19.59 8.98
N LEU A 344 -14.61 -18.30 8.99
CA LEU A 344 -15.31 -17.69 10.11
C LEU A 344 -16.78 -18.14 10.20
N PRO A 345 -17.36 -18.21 11.42
CA PRO A 345 -18.79 -18.32 11.60
C PRO A 345 -19.55 -17.13 10.97
N GLU A 346 -20.79 -17.36 10.55
CA GLU A 346 -21.59 -16.35 9.82
C GLU A 346 -21.68 -15.00 10.55
N LYS A 347 -21.96 -15.01 11.85
CA LYS A 347 -22.06 -13.75 12.62
C LYS A 347 -20.75 -12.97 12.64
N ARG A 348 -19.60 -13.68 12.70
CA ARG A 348 -18.28 -13.02 12.67
C ARG A 348 -17.92 -12.53 11.26
N ARG A 349 -18.35 -13.22 10.20
CA ARG A 349 -18.23 -12.71 8.82
C ARG A 349 -19.02 -11.42 8.65
N LYS A 350 -20.25 -11.34 9.17
CA LYS A 350 -21.04 -10.09 9.19
C LYS A 350 -20.34 -8.98 9.95
N ALA A 351 -19.80 -9.27 11.16
CA ALA A 351 -19.01 -8.31 11.92
C ALA A 351 -17.81 -7.79 11.13
N THR A 352 -17.13 -8.70 10.41
CA THR A 352 -15.99 -8.36 9.55
C THR A 352 -16.41 -7.47 8.38
N TRP A 353 -17.55 -7.76 7.76
CA TRP A 353 -18.09 -6.91 6.69
C TRP A 353 -18.45 -5.49 7.19
N LEU A 354 -19.11 -5.38 8.33
CA LEU A 354 -19.41 -4.08 8.95
C LEU A 354 -18.13 -3.28 9.19
N PHE A 355 -17.06 -3.93 9.65
CA PHE A 355 -15.75 -3.30 9.81
C PHE A 355 -15.17 -2.83 8.46
N ILE A 356 -15.19 -3.69 7.45
CA ILE A 356 -14.63 -3.39 6.12
C ILE A 356 -15.34 -2.19 5.49
N GLN A 357 -16.69 -2.18 5.49
CA GLN A 357 -17.41 -1.06 4.90
C GLN A 357 -17.25 0.23 5.71
N TRP A 358 -17.14 0.16 7.04
CA TRP A 358 -16.81 1.31 7.87
C TRP A 358 -15.43 1.86 7.54
N ALA A 359 -14.40 1.00 7.53
CA ALA A 359 -13.02 1.38 7.26
C ALA A 359 -12.83 1.98 5.86
N ALA A 360 -13.55 1.46 4.87
CA ALA A 360 -13.49 1.91 3.48
C ALA A 360 -14.55 2.96 3.15
N SER A 361 -15.41 3.39 4.08
CA SER A 361 -16.42 4.43 3.84
C SER A 361 -15.79 5.79 3.51
N ARG A 362 -16.54 6.65 2.82
CA ARG A 362 -16.09 8.02 2.53
C ARG A 362 -15.76 8.79 3.81
N GLU A 363 -16.57 8.60 4.83
CA GLU A 363 -16.44 9.24 6.14
C GLU A 363 -15.13 8.86 6.82
N THR A 364 -14.82 7.56 6.92
CA THR A 364 -13.56 7.08 7.52
C THR A 364 -12.35 7.45 6.65
N GLN A 365 -12.47 7.38 5.33
CA GLN A 365 -11.39 7.75 4.42
C GLN A 365 -11.04 9.24 4.55
N ALA A 366 -12.04 10.13 4.53
CA ALA A 366 -11.83 11.57 4.72
C ALA A 366 -11.26 11.88 6.12
N ARG A 367 -11.80 11.27 7.19
CA ARG A 367 -11.30 11.48 8.56
C ARG A 367 -9.85 11.04 8.71
N THR A 368 -9.49 9.85 8.23
CA THR A 368 -8.12 9.35 8.32
C THR A 368 -7.14 10.16 7.48
N ALA A 369 -7.58 10.80 6.40
CA ALA A 369 -6.77 11.69 5.59
C ALA A 369 -6.32 12.94 6.36
N HIS A 370 -7.18 13.45 7.26
CA HIS A 370 -6.96 14.68 8.02
C HIS A 370 -6.63 14.47 9.51
N LEU A 371 -6.61 13.23 9.99
CA LEU A 371 -6.53 12.92 11.44
C LEU A 371 -5.23 13.41 12.09
N PHE A 372 -4.11 13.36 11.36
CA PHE A 372 -2.83 13.78 11.89
C PHE A 372 -2.29 14.99 11.13
N PRO A 373 -1.70 15.97 11.83
CA PRO A 373 -1.09 17.12 11.18
C PRO A 373 0.11 16.70 10.32
N GLY A 374 0.26 17.36 9.19
CA GLY A 374 1.39 17.22 8.28
C GLY A 374 1.14 16.28 7.11
N PRO A 375 1.82 16.52 5.98
CA PRO A 375 1.61 15.83 4.72
C PRO A 375 2.06 14.37 4.74
N ALA A 376 2.81 13.96 5.76
CA ALA A 376 3.54 12.69 5.78
C ALA A 376 2.67 11.45 6.05
N LYS A 377 1.35 11.56 6.26
CA LYS A 377 0.68 10.46 6.91
C LYS A 377 -0.30 9.66 6.07
N ARG A 378 -0.91 10.21 5.02
CA ARG A 378 -1.79 9.42 4.18
C ARG A 378 -2.00 10.01 2.80
N SER A 379 -1.43 9.39 1.79
CA SER A 379 -1.54 9.75 0.38
C SER A 379 -2.30 8.72 -0.46
N GLY A 380 -2.77 7.63 0.14
CA GLY A 380 -3.35 6.49 -0.56
C GLY A 380 -4.83 6.27 -0.26
N VAL A 381 -5.62 7.34 -0.03
CA VAL A 381 -7.07 7.19 0.21
C VAL A 381 -7.76 6.56 -0.99
N ASN A 382 -8.68 5.64 -0.73
CA ASN A 382 -9.29 4.83 -1.76
C ASN A 382 -10.50 5.47 -2.48
N ARG A 383 -10.92 6.68 -2.10
CA ARG A 383 -12.15 7.32 -2.61
C ARG A 383 -11.85 8.43 -3.60
N VAL A 384 -12.45 8.36 -4.78
CA VAL A 384 -12.38 9.43 -5.79
C VAL A 384 -12.91 10.74 -5.21
N SER A 385 -14.01 10.69 -4.45
CA SER A 385 -14.56 11.87 -3.79
C SER A 385 -13.58 12.56 -2.84
N THR A 386 -12.72 11.81 -2.13
CA THR A 386 -11.68 12.39 -1.28
C THR A 386 -10.57 13.05 -2.10
N TRP A 387 -10.17 12.45 -3.23
CA TRP A 387 -9.20 13.06 -4.14
C TRP A 387 -9.72 14.33 -4.83
N ASN A 388 -11.03 14.51 -4.89
CA ASN A 388 -11.69 15.72 -5.39
C ASN A 388 -12.01 16.75 -4.29
N ASP A 389 -11.72 16.45 -3.02
CA ASP A 389 -11.91 17.37 -1.91
C ASP A 389 -10.81 18.47 -1.95
N PRO A 390 -11.19 19.76 -2.03
CA PRO A 390 -10.22 20.87 -2.05
C PRO A 390 -9.26 20.88 -0.85
N ALA A 391 -9.72 20.48 0.33
CA ALA A 391 -8.88 20.43 1.53
C ALA A 391 -7.84 19.29 1.44
N TYR A 392 -8.24 18.14 0.91
CA TYR A 392 -7.30 17.04 0.67
C TYR A 392 -6.31 17.36 -0.44
N ILE A 393 -6.76 17.98 -1.55
CA ILE A 393 -5.89 18.44 -2.63
C ILE A 393 -4.84 19.43 -2.09
N ALA A 394 -5.27 20.41 -1.29
CA ALA A 394 -4.35 21.37 -0.68
C ALA A 394 -3.32 20.72 0.26
N LEU A 395 -3.72 19.65 0.94
CA LEU A 395 -2.82 18.84 1.79
C LEU A 395 -1.81 18.06 0.93
N MET A 396 -2.26 17.41 -0.13
CA MET A 396 -1.42 16.58 -1.02
C MET A 396 -0.43 17.40 -1.85
N ARG A 397 -0.80 18.61 -2.27
CA ARG A 397 0.11 19.52 -2.99
C ARG A 397 1.34 19.94 -2.18
N LYS A 398 1.31 19.77 -0.85
CA LYS A 398 2.50 20.00 -0.01
C LYS A 398 3.60 18.96 -0.22
N PHE A 399 3.31 17.83 -0.83
CA PHE A 399 4.32 16.82 -1.18
C PHE A 399 5.29 17.30 -2.29
N GLY A 400 4.84 18.19 -3.17
CA GLY A 400 5.65 18.74 -4.24
C GLY A 400 4.84 19.04 -5.48
N ASP A 401 5.53 19.62 -6.47
CA ASP A 401 4.90 20.06 -7.71
C ASP A 401 4.30 18.85 -8.46
N ASN A 402 3.09 19.03 -8.96
CA ASN A 402 2.37 18.08 -9.79
C ASN A 402 2.01 16.74 -9.11
N PHE A 403 2.10 16.65 -7.78
CA PHE A 403 1.82 15.39 -7.07
C PHE A 403 0.40 14.86 -7.31
N VAL A 404 -0.61 15.72 -7.15
CA VAL A 404 -2.03 15.33 -7.28
C VAL A 404 -2.36 14.99 -8.72
N GLU A 405 -1.96 15.86 -9.64
CA GLU A 405 -2.24 15.76 -11.06
C GLU A 405 -1.59 14.50 -11.67
N ALA A 406 -0.31 14.26 -11.35
CA ALA A 406 0.39 13.05 -11.81
C ALA A 406 -0.22 11.76 -11.23
N THR A 407 -0.58 11.78 -9.94
CA THR A 407 -1.20 10.60 -9.28
C THR A 407 -2.54 10.27 -9.92
N MET A 408 -3.43 11.26 -10.05
CA MET A 408 -4.77 11.02 -10.59
C MET A 408 -4.75 10.64 -12.06
N ALA A 409 -3.92 11.30 -12.88
CA ALA A 409 -3.77 10.94 -14.28
C ALA A 409 -3.18 9.52 -14.46
N SER A 410 -2.20 9.13 -13.62
CA SER A 410 -1.66 7.77 -13.67
C SER A 410 -2.67 6.71 -13.26
N LEU A 411 -3.49 6.99 -12.23
CA LEU A 411 -4.55 6.07 -11.80
C LEU A 411 -5.67 5.92 -12.84
N GLN A 412 -5.95 6.99 -13.60
CA GLN A 412 -7.00 7.00 -14.60
C GLN A 412 -6.56 6.38 -15.93
N ASP A 413 -5.36 6.73 -16.41
CA ASP A 413 -4.96 6.49 -17.80
C ASP A 413 -3.87 5.43 -17.96
N ASP A 414 -3.00 5.23 -16.94
CA ASP A 414 -1.77 4.44 -17.09
C ASP A 414 -1.83 3.07 -16.41
N THR A 415 -2.93 2.75 -15.74
CA THR A 415 -3.07 1.48 -15.04
C THR A 415 -3.41 0.35 -15.99
N ASP A 416 -2.71 -0.77 -15.84
CA ASP A 416 -2.98 -2.03 -16.53
C ASP A 416 -3.25 -3.08 -15.45
N VAL A 417 -4.46 -3.64 -15.39
CA VAL A 417 -4.83 -4.65 -14.38
C VAL A 417 -3.99 -5.92 -14.51
N ASP A 418 -3.45 -6.16 -15.71
CA ASP A 418 -2.59 -7.29 -16.03
C ASP A 418 -1.10 -6.90 -16.09
N TRP A 419 -0.73 -5.79 -15.46
CA TRP A 419 0.69 -5.42 -15.32
C TRP A 419 1.50 -6.54 -14.62
N ARG A 420 0.82 -7.37 -13.85
CA ARG A 420 1.24 -8.69 -13.34
C ARG A 420 0.21 -9.74 -13.73
N PRO A 421 0.58 -11.01 -13.97
CA PRO A 421 -0.40 -12.07 -14.22
C PRO A 421 -1.22 -12.32 -12.94
N ARG A 422 -2.54 -12.44 -13.12
CA ARG A 422 -3.48 -12.74 -12.04
C ARG A 422 -3.74 -14.25 -11.95
N VAL A 423 -2.68 -15.00 -11.68
CA VAL A 423 -2.72 -16.46 -11.53
C VAL A 423 -2.34 -16.88 -10.10
N PRO A 424 -2.87 -18.00 -9.59
CA PRO A 424 -2.57 -18.47 -8.23
C PRO A 424 -1.08 -18.65 -7.95
N GLN A 425 -0.32 -19.02 -8.96
CA GLN A 425 1.11 -19.29 -8.87
C GLN A 425 1.99 -18.02 -8.87
N TRP A 426 1.39 -16.84 -9.08
CA TRP A 426 2.16 -15.61 -9.24
C TRP A 426 3.14 -15.29 -8.10
N PRO A 427 2.83 -15.51 -6.80
CA PRO A 427 3.80 -15.24 -5.76
C PRO A 427 5.14 -15.98 -5.98
N ALA A 428 5.10 -17.26 -6.34
CA ALA A 428 6.29 -18.07 -6.60
C ALA A 428 6.96 -17.71 -7.94
N ILE A 429 6.16 -17.44 -8.97
CA ILE A 429 6.64 -16.98 -10.29
C ILE A 429 7.34 -15.63 -10.12
N GLY A 430 6.72 -14.69 -9.46
CA GLY A 430 7.28 -13.36 -9.22
C GLY A 430 8.60 -13.39 -8.46
N ASP A 431 8.74 -14.23 -7.43
CA ASP A 431 10.00 -14.41 -6.71
C ASP A 431 11.09 -15.03 -7.59
N THR A 432 10.72 -15.94 -8.49
CA THR A 432 11.66 -16.52 -9.47
C THR A 432 12.16 -15.46 -10.45
N VAL A 433 11.26 -14.65 -10.99
CA VAL A 433 11.62 -13.52 -11.88
C VAL A 433 12.46 -12.49 -11.11
N ALA A 434 12.11 -12.19 -9.87
CA ALA A 434 12.85 -11.25 -9.02
C ALA A 434 14.32 -11.66 -8.84
N THR A 435 14.54 -12.96 -8.65
CA THR A 435 15.90 -13.53 -8.53
C THR A 435 16.67 -13.35 -9.84
N ALA A 436 16.03 -13.56 -11.01
CA ALA A 436 16.67 -13.34 -12.30
C ALA A 436 17.01 -11.85 -12.53
N VAL A 437 16.12 -10.94 -12.19
CA VAL A 437 16.38 -9.49 -12.26
C VAL A 437 17.58 -9.13 -11.38
N GLN A 438 17.64 -9.61 -10.15
CA GLN A 438 18.75 -9.32 -9.25
C GLN A 438 20.08 -9.96 -9.73
N ALA A 439 20.06 -11.19 -10.25
CA ALA A 439 21.24 -11.84 -10.83
C ALA A 439 21.80 -11.03 -12.01
N ALA A 440 20.92 -10.50 -12.86
CA ALA A 440 21.32 -9.62 -13.95
C ALA A 440 21.89 -8.29 -13.43
N LEU A 441 21.25 -7.64 -12.45
CA LEU A 441 21.73 -6.39 -11.85
C LEU A 441 23.10 -6.54 -11.19
N SER A 442 23.31 -7.63 -10.45
CA SER A 442 24.58 -7.89 -9.75
C SER A 442 25.72 -8.38 -10.68
N GLY A 443 25.39 -8.75 -11.92
CA GLY A 443 26.37 -9.32 -12.87
C GLY A 443 26.68 -10.79 -12.65
N GLN A 444 25.91 -11.48 -11.83
CA GLN A 444 26.02 -12.92 -11.63
C GLN A 444 25.62 -13.71 -12.88
N ALA A 445 24.73 -13.17 -13.68
CA ALA A 445 24.33 -13.73 -14.95
C ALA A 445 24.12 -12.62 -16.00
N GLY A 446 24.29 -12.93 -17.28
CA GLY A 446 23.82 -12.07 -18.37
C GLY A 446 22.29 -12.04 -18.40
N VAL A 447 21.71 -10.94 -18.90
CA VAL A 447 20.24 -10.72 -18.93
C VAL A 447 19.50 -11.91 -19.56
N LYS A 448 19.90 -12.32 -20.78
CA LYS A 448 19.26 -13.44 -21.47
C LYS A 448 19.36 -14.75 -20.66
N ALA A 449 20.54 -15.07 -20.14
CA ALA A 449 20.74 -16.30 -19.36
C ALA A 449 19.90 -16.33 -18.09
N ALA A 450 19.78 -15.19 -17.39
CA ALA A 450 18.95 -15.06 -16.19
C ALA A 450 17.47 -15.26 -16.51
N LEU A 451 16.97 -14.66 -17.60
CA LEU A 451 15.58 -14.81 -18.02
C LEU A 451 15.27 -16.23 -18.53
N ASP A 452 16.18 -16.86 -19.28
CA ASP A 452 16.02 -18.24 -19.74
C ASP A 452 15.99 -19.23 -18.56
N ASP A 453 16.81 -18.98 -17.52
CA ASP A 453 16.75 -19.78 -16.31
C ASP A 453 15.42 -19.59 -15.57
N ALA A 454 14.96 -18.34 -15.44
CA ALA A 454 13.64 -18.07 -14.87
C ALA A 454 12.52 -18.77 -15.64
N GLN A 455 12.54 -18.72 -16.99
CA GLN A 455 11.53 -19.39 -17.84
C GLN A 455 11.47 -20.90 -17.57
N ARG A 456 12.64 -21.57 -17.54
CA ARG A 456 12.70 -23.01 -17.25
C ARG A 456 12.09 -23.35 -15.89
N ARG A 457 12.24 -22.47 -14.92
CA ARG A 457 11.74 -22.68 -13.54
C ARG A 457 10.26 -22.35 -13.36
N VAL A 458 9.74 -21.32 -14.07
CA VAL A 458 8.34 -20.92 -13.92
C VAL A 458 7.38 -21.75 -14.77
N GLU A 459 7.83 -22.28 -15.92
CA GLU A 459 6.96 -23.05 -16.82
C GLU A 459 6.31 -24.28 -16.13
N PRO A 460 7.03 -25.09 -15.34
CA PRO A 460 6.41 -26.20 -14.60
C PRO A 460 5.39 -25.76 -13.56
N MET A 461 5.54 -24.56 -12.97
CA MET A 461 4.61 -24.06 -11.94
C MET A 461 3.19 -23.85 -12.48
N MET A 462 3.04 -23.65 -13.80
CA MET A 462 1.73 -23.45 -14.43
C MET A 462 1.00 -24.77 -14.74
N ARG A 463 1.64 -25.92 -14.56
CA ARG A 463 1.07 -27.24 -14.86
C ARG A 463 0.41 -27.92 -13.66
N GLY A 464 0.56 -27.33 -12.49
CA GLY A 464 -0.06 -27.73 -11.21
C GLY A 464 -1.20 -26.81 -10.89
#